data_4ed8056630554a44817fa1a05c429a19
#
_entry.id   4ed8056630554a44817fa1a05c429a19
#
_cell.length_a   1.000
_cell.length_b   1.000
_cell.length_c   1.000
_cell.angle_alpha   90.00
_cell.angle_beta   90.00
_cell.angle_gamma   90.00
#
_symmetry.space_group_name_H-M   'P 1'
#
loop_
_entity.id
_entity.type
_entity.pdbx_description
1 polymer ?
#
loop_
_entity_poly.entity_id
_entity_poly.type
_entity_poly.pdbx_seq_one_letter_code
_entity_poly.pdbx_strand_id
1 'polypeptide(L)'
;MNITNICCIGAGYVGGPTMAVIAEKCPNIKITVVDLNETRIANWNDEDVNNIPIYEPGLNEIVARTRGKNLFFSTDVDKAIDEAQLIFISVNTPTKTYGTGKGMAADLKHIELCARQIAKVAKN
;
A
#
# COMPACT_ATOMS: atom_id res chain seq x y z
N MET A 1 2.56 -12.95 -19.38
CA MET A 1 3.30 -12.48 -18.17
C MET A 1 2.68 -13.08 -16.93
N ASN A 2 3.48 -13.70 -16.10
CA ASN A 2 3.03 -14.17 -14.79
C ASN A 2 3.42 -13.15 -13.72
N ILE A 3 2.41 -12.65 -13.01
CA ILE A 3 2.65 -11.71 -11.91
C ILE A 3 2.79 -12.52 -10.63
N THR A 4 3.94 -12.39 -9.98
CA THR A 4 4.25 -13.07 -8.72
C THR A 4 4.49 -12.10 -7.57
N ASN A 5 4.78 -10.84 -7.88
CA ASN A 5 5.08 -9.81 -6.88
C ASN A 5 4.30 -8.53 -7.18
N ILE A 6 3.54 -8.06 -6.21
CA ILE A 6 2.79 -6.81 -6.27
C ILE A 6 3.31 -5.88 -5.17
N CYS A 7 3.50 -4.61 -5.51
CA CYS A 7 3.76 -3.56 -4.54
C CYS A 7 2.56 -2.61 -4.50
N CYS A 8 2.13 -2.25 -3.32
CA CYS A 8 1.13 -1.19 -3.13
C CYS A 8 1.77 -0.05 -2.35
N ILE A 9 1.81 1.13 -2.94
CA ILE A 9 2.33 2.33 -2.28
C ILE A 9 1.15 3.05 -1.61
N GLY A 10 1.17 3.09 -0.30
CA GLY A 10 0.11 3.67 0.51
C GLY A 10 -0.65 2.62 1.32
N ALA A 11 -0.55 2.71 2.65
CA ALA A 11 -1.12 1.74 3.58
C ALA A 11 -2.38 2.30 4.29
N GLY A 12 -3.18 3.06 3.58
CA GLY A 12 -4.39 3.67 4.11
C GLY A 12 -5.64 2.84 3.87
N TYR A 13 -6.79 3.51 3.85
CA TYR A 13 -8.12 2.91 3.72
C TYR A 13 -8.32 2.00 2.54
N VAL A 14 -7.70 2.33 1.41
CA VAL A 14 -7.91 1.59 0.16
C VAL A 14 -6.81 0.56 0.00
N GLY A 15 -5.55 1.01 0.14
CA GLY A 15 -4.40 0.16 -0.11
C GLY A 15 -4.32 -1.05 0.80
N GLY A 16 -4.38 -0.84 2.11
CA GLY A 16 -4.28 -1.92 3.09
C GLY A 16 -5.35 -2.99 2.91
N PRO A 17 -6.63 -2.63 3.03
CA PRO A 17 -7.71 -3.61 2.91
C PRO A 17 -7.77 -4.29 1.54
N THR A 18 -7.58 -3.54 0.46
CA THR A 18 -7.62 -4.10 -0.90
C THR A 18 -6.53 -5.15 -1.09
N MET A 19 -5.31 -4.84 -0.64
CA MET A 19 -4.19 -5.78 -0.78
C MET A 19 -4.39 -7.02 0.09
N ALA A 20 -4.99 -6.89 1.27
CA ALA A 20 -5.31 -8.02 2.12
C ALA A 20 -6.27 -8.98 1.43
N VAL A 21 -7.31 -8.46 0.78
CA VAL A 21 -8.27 -9.28 0.03
C VAL A 21 -7.59 -9.96 -1.15
N ILE A 22 -6.77 -9.25 -1.91
CA ILE A 22 -6.04 -9.84 -3.04
C ILE A 22 -5.10 -10.93 -2.55
N ALA A 23 -4.40 -10.72 -1.45
CA ALA A 23 -3.51 -11.72 -0.88
C ALA A 23 -4.27 -12.99 -0.49
N GLU A 24 -5.45 -12.85 0.08
CA GLU A 24 -6.29 -14.00 0.44
C GLU A 24 -6.75 -14.78 -0.79
N LYS A 25 -7.15 -14.08 -1.85
CA LYS A 25 -7.66 -14.70 -3.08
C LYS A 25 -6.54 -15.24 -3.97
N CYS A 26 -5.33 -14.72 -3.84
CA CYS A 26 -4.21 -15.07 -4.70
C CYS A 26 -3.01 -15.52 -3.85
N PRO A 27 -3.06 -16.71 -3.25
CA PRO A 27 -2.03 -17.13 -2.30
C PRO A 27 -0.64 -17.31 -2.91
N ASN A 28 -0.54 -17.39 -4.24
CA ASN A 28 0.74 -17.56 -4.94
C ASN A 28 1.40 -16.21 -5.30
N ILE A 29 0.76 -15.10 -4.98
CA ILE A 29 1.30 -13.77 -5.25
C ILE A 29 1.81 -13.16 -3.93
N LYS A 30 3.05 -12.70 -3.94
CA LYS A 30 3.61 -11.94 -2.83
C LYS A 30 3.18 -10.48 -2.97
N ILE A 31 2.60 -9.92 -1.93
CA ILE A 31 2.14 -8.54 -1.93
C ILE A 31 2.83 -7.78 -0.81
N THR A 32 3.48 -6.67 -1.13
CA THR A 32 4.12 -5.80 -0.15
C THR A 32 3.45 -4.43 -0.20
N VAL A 33 2.87 -4.04 0.92
CA VAL A 33 2.29 -2.71 1.11
C VAL A 33 3.34 -1.84 1.76
N VAL A 34 3.65 -0.71 1.16
CA VAL A 34 4.69 0.20 1.67
C VAL A 34 4.12 1.58 1.96
N ASP A 35 4.69 2.22 2.97
CA ASP A 35 4.32 3.56 3.37
C ASP A 35 5.51 4.17 4.12
N LEU A 36 5.74 5.46 3.97
CA LEU A 36 6.79 6.16 4.70
C LEU A 36 6.40 6.42 6.15
N ASN A 37 5.14 6.27 6.50
CA ASN A 37 4.65 6.46 7.87
C ASN A 37 4.98 5.23 8.72
N GLU A 38 6.03 5.33 9.50
CA GLU A 38 6.52 4.22 10.32
C GLU A 38 5.48 3.73 11.33
N THR A 39 4.74 4.65 11.93
CA THR A 39 3.70 4.30 12.91
C THR A 39 2.59 3.49 12.25
N ARG A 40 2.15 3.91 11.06
CA ARG A 40 1.10 3.19 10.32
C ARG A 40 1.56 1.78 9.97
N ILE A 41 2.78 1.64 9.49
CA ILE A 41 3.33 0.32 9.16
C ILE A 41 3.49 -0.53 10.42
N ALA A 42 3.95 0.04 11.52
CA ALA A 42 4.06 -0.68 12.79
C ALA A 42 2.70 -1.20 13.25
N ASN A 43 1.65 -0.41 13.09
CA ASN A 43 0.29 -0.82 13.46
C ASN A 43 -0.24 -1.96 12.57
N TRP A 44 0.04 -1.94 11.27
CA TRP A 44 -0.30 -3.04 10.39
C TRP A 44 0.45 -4.33 10.76
N ASN A 45 1.64 -4.20 11.33
CA ASN A 45 2.48 -5.32 11.76
C ASN A 45 2.30 -5.72 13.23
N ASP A 46 1.38 -5.06 13.95
CA ASP A 46 1.13 -5.37 15.35
C ASP A 46 0.77 -6.86 15.50
N GLU A 47 1.31 -7.51 16.51
CA GLU A 47 1.01 -8.92 16.80
C GLU A 47 -0.49 -9.14 17.01
N ASP A 48 -1.16 -8.17 17.64
CA ASP A 48 -2.60 -8.20 17.81
C ASP A 48 -3.26 -7.58 16.57
N VAL A 49 -3.92 -8.41 15.77
CA VAL A 49 -4.60 -7.96 14.55
C VAL A 49 -5.76 -6.99 14.83
N ASN A 50 -6.20 -6.89 16.08
CA ASN A 50 -7.22 -5.89 16.45
C ASN A 50 -6.66 -4.48 16.51
N ASN A 51 -5.34 -4.31 16.50
CA ASN A 51 -4.66 -3.01 16.53
C ASN A 51 -4.29 -2.48 15.14
N ILE A 52 -4.69 -3.15 14.07
CA ILE A 52 -4.45 -2.62 12.71
C ILE A 52 -5.16 -1.26 12.56
N PRO A 53 -4.60 -0.35 11.73
CA PRO A 53 -5.05 1.04 11.73
C PRO A 53 -6.42 1.29 11.12
N ILE A 54 -7.03 0.29 10.50
CA ILE A 54 -8.31 0.44 9.79
C ILE A 54 -9.30 -0.61 10.27
N TYR A 55 -10.50 -0.16 10.62
CA TYR A 55 -11.58 -1.05 11.01
C TYR A 55 -12.50 -1.35 9.82
N GLU A 56 -12.58 -2.61 9.44
CA GLU A 56 -13.49 -3.14 8.44
C GLU A 56 -13.97 -4.51 8.93
N PRO A 57 -15.27 -4.82 8.85
CA PRO A 57 -15.75 -6.14 9.26
C PRO A 57 -15.04 -7.25 8.47
N GLY A 58 -14.46 -8.20 9.17
CA GLY A 58 -13.76 -9.34 8.56
C GLY A 58 -12.32 -9.09 8.18
N LEU A 59 -11.84 -7.86 8.22
CA LEU A 59 -10.48 -7.53 7.82
C LEU A 59 -9.43 -8.14 8.75
N ASN A 60 -9.69 -8.15 10.05
CA ASN A 60 -8.77 -8.72 11.05
C ASN A 60 -8.45 -10.17 10.74
N GLU A 61 -9.46 -10.96 10.41
CA GLU A 61 -9.30 -12.38 10.09
C GLU A 61 -8.51 -12.57 8.80
N ILE A 62 -8.77 -11.74 7.79
CA ILE A 62 -8.04 -11.79 6.52
C ILE A 62 -6.56 -11.48 6.75
N VAL A 63 -6.26 -10.42 7.49
CA VAL A 63 -4.89 -10.03 7.81
C VAL A 63 -4.20 -11.14 8.61
N ALA A 64 -4.89 -11.72 9.58
CA ALA A 64 -4.33 -12.82 10.38
C ALA A 64 -3.95 -14.02 9.51
N ARG A 65 -4.72 -14.32 8.47
CA ARG A 65 -4.45 -15.44 7.57
C ARG A 65 -3.36 -15.18 6.55
N THR A 66 -3.17 -13.92 6.15
CA THR A 66 -2.30 -13.57 5.01
C THR A 66 -0.98 -12.92 5.42
N ARG A 67 -1.00 -12.16 6.51
CA ARG A 67 0.19 -11.45 6.97
C ARG A 67 1.29 -12.43 7.34
N GLY A 68 2.48 -12.22 6.79
CA GLY A 68 3.62 -13.10 7.00
C GLY A 68 3.66 -14.32 6.09
N LYS A 69 2.59 -14.61 5.36
CA LYS A 69 2.57 -15.65 4.34
C LYS A 69 2.88 -15.06 2.97
N ASN A 70 1.95 -14.27 2.44
CA ASN A 70 2.12 -13.59 1.16
C ASN A 70 1.77 -12.09 1.22
N LEU A 71 1.38 -11.58 2.38
CA LEU A 71 1.10 -10.17 2.61
C LEU A 71 2.12 -9.60 3.60
N PHE A 72 2.79 -8.53 3.20
CA PHE A 72 3.83 -7.89 4.00
C PHE A 72 3.63 -6.39 4.03
N PHE A 73 4.00 -5.77 5.14
CA PHE A 73 3.94 -4.32 5.33
C PHE A 73 5.34 -3.82 5.66
N SER A 74 5.82 -2.79 4.95
CA SER A 74 7.20 -2.31 5.08
C SER A 74 7.29 -0.81 4.84
N THR A 75 8.34 -0.20 5.38
CA THR A 75 8.72 1.18 5.05
C THR A 75 9.78 1.24 3.95
N ASP A 76 10.29 0.10 3.50
CA ASP A 76 11.30 0.03 2.46
C ASP A 76 10.66 0.10 1.07
N VAL A 77 10.31 1.31 0.66
CA VAL A 77 9.58 1.58 -0.58
C VAL A 77 10.41 1.16 -1.80
N ASP A 78 11.69 1.52 -1.82
CA ASP A 78 12.56 1.25 -2.98
C ASP A 78 12.72 -0.25 -3.26
N LYS A 79 12.92 -1.04 -2.21
CA LYS A 79 13.03 -2.48 -2.34
C LYS A 79 11.75 -3.09 -2.91
N ALA A 80 10.60 -2.66 -2.40
CA ALA A 80 9.31 -3.16 -2.85
C ALA A 80 9.05 -2.82 -4.32
N ILE A 81 9.41 -1.62 -4.74
CA ILE A 81 9.28 -1.20 -6.14
C ILE A 81 10.18 -2.05 -7.03
N ASP A 82 11.42 -2.25 -6.62
CA ASP A 82 12.40 -3.01 -7.41
C ASP A 82 11.96 -4.47 -7.63
N GLU A 83 11.34 -5.08 -6.64
CA GLU A 83 10.91 -6.47 -6.71
C GLU A 83 9.56 -6.66 -7.43
N ALA A 84 8.78 -5.60 -7.60
CA ALA A 84 7.40 -5.70 -8.08
C ALA A 84 7.31 -5.77 -9.60
N GLN A 85 6.33 -6.53 -10.07
CA GLN A 85 5.93 -6.58 -11.47
C GLN A 85 4.69 -5.73 -11.73
N LEU A 86 3.91 -5.48 -10.68
CA LEU A 86 2.72 -4.64 -10.73
C LEU A 86 2.72 -3.72 -9.51
N ILE A 87 2.48 -2.45 -9.74
CA ILE A 87 2.50 -1.45 -8.67
C ILE A 87 1.16 -0.73 -8.62
N PHE A 88 0.53 -0.78 -7.45
CA PHE A 88 -0.66 0.03 -7.15
C PHE A 88 -0.21 1.29 -6.43
N ILE A 89 -0.73 2.43 -6.83
CA ILE A 89 -0.50 3.70 -6.13
C ILE A 89 -1.80 4.05 -5.42
N SER A 90 -1.78 3.97 -4.09
CA SER A 90 -2.96 4.21 -3.24
C SER A 90 -2.63 5.25 -2.18
N VAL A 91 -2.02 6.34 -2.62
CA VAL A 91 -1.66 7.44 -1.73
C VAL A 91 -2.81 8.45 -1.61
N ASN A 92 -2.75 9.25 -0.57
CA ASN A 92 -3.74 10.27 -0.30
C ASN A 92 -3.79 11.32 -1.42
N THR A 93 -5.02 11.70 -1.81
CA THR A 93 -5.23 12.80 -2.75
C THR A 93 -6.14 13.85 -2.08
N PRO A 94 -5.61 14.59 -1.10
CA PRO A 94 -6.43 15.56 -0.38
C PRO A 94 -6.90 16.68 -1.29
N THR A 95 -7.98 17.34 -0.89
CA THR A 95 -8.45 18.55 -1.59
C THR A 95 -7.36 19.62 -1.52
N LYS A 96 -7.09 20.29 -2.62
CA LYS A 96 -6.10 21.36 -2.68
C LYS A 96 -6.45 22.48 -1.72
N THR A 97 -5.44 22.94 -1.00
CA THR A 97 -5.56 24.04 -0.03
C THR A 97 -4.92 25.33 -0.55
N TYR A 98 -4.32 25.29 -1.73
CA TYR A 98 -3.61 26.43 -2.33
C TYR A 98 -3.66 26.37 -3.86
N GLY A 99 -3.40 27.49 -4.48
CA GLY A 99 -3.28 27.58 -5.94
C GLY A 99 -4.62 27.44 -6.68
N THR A 100 -4.52 27.20 -7.98
CA THR A 100 -5.69 26.99 -8.84
C THR A 100 -6.43 25.72 -8.45
N GLY A 101 -7.73 25.80 -8.26
CA GLY A 101 -8.55 24.67 -7.85
C GLY A 101 -8.63 24.48 -6.34
N LYS A 102 -8.12 25.45 -5.56
CA LYS A 102 -8.19 25.41 -4.10
C LYS A 102 -9.62 25.12 -3.61
N GLY A 103 -9.74 24.12 -2.75
CA GLY A 103 -11.02 23.71 -2.15
C GLY A 103 -11.92 22.89 -3.07
N MET A 104 -11.56 22.71 -4.36
CA MET A 104 -12.41 22.05 -5.35
C MET A 104 -11.72 20.92 -6.13
N ALA A 105 -10.41 20.86 -6.10
CA ALA A 105 -9.65 19.85 -6.85
C ALA A 105 -8.77 19.00 -5.93
N ALA A 106 -8.55 17.76 -6.32
CA ALA A 106 -7.61 16.89 -5.61
C ALA A 106 -6.18 17.37 -5.80
N ASP A 107 -5.38 17.28 -4.75
CA ASP A 107 -3.94 17.55 -4.80
C ASP A 107 -3.23 16.26 -5.22
N LEU A 108 -2.69 16.25 -6.43
CA LEU A 108 -2.04 15.07 -7.01
C LEU A 108 -0.54 15.00 -6.73
N LYS A 109 -0.02 15.87 -5.87
CA LYS A 109 1.40 15.94 -5.56
C LYS A 109 1.96 14.59 -5.10
N HIS A 110 1.23 13.88 -4.22
CA HIS A 110 1.68 12.59 -3.71
C HIS A 110 1.77 11.53 -4.82
N ILE A 111 0.81 11.53 -5.74
CA ILE A 111 0.82 10.61 -6.88
C ILE A 111 2.00 10.91 -7.80
N GLU A 112 2.25 12.19 -8.07
CA GLU A 112 3.38 12.61 -8.91
C GLU A 112 4.71 12.19 -8.30
N LEU A 113 4.89 12.35 -7.00
CA LEU A 113 6.10 11.93 -6.30
C LEU A 113 6.29 10.41 -6.38
N CYS A 114 5.21 9.64 -6.22
CA CYS A 114 5.26 8.19 -6.36
C CYS A 114 5.65 7.78 -7.77
N ALA A 115 5.07 8.41 -8.79
CA ALA A 115 5.40 8.11 -10.18
C ALA A 115 6.87 8.37 -10.48
N ARG A 116 7.42 9.47 -9.97
CA ARG A 116 8.85 9.79 -10.12
C ARG A 116 9.74 8.78 -9.41
N GLN A 117 9.34 8.36 -8.21
CA GLN A 117 10.08 7.35 -7.44
C GLN A 117 10.11 6.02 -8.20
N ILE A 118 8.98 5.61 -8.74
CA ILE A 118 8.88 4.38 -9.54
C ILE A 118 9.81 4.46 -10.75
N ALA A 119 9.76 5.57 -11.48
CA ALA A 119 10.60 5.77 -12.67
C ALA A 119 12.09 5.71 -12.33
N LYS A 120 12.48 6.18 -11.14
CA LYS A 120 13.87 6.19 -10.68
C LYS A 120 14.36 4.81 -10.26
N VAL A 121 13.51 4.02 -9.61
CA VAL A 121 13.90 2.77 -8.95
C VAL A 121 13.59 1.53 -9.78
N ALA A 122 12.48 1.52 -10.50
CA ALA A 122 12.02 0.35 -11.25
C ALA A 122 12.99 -0.01 -12.37
N LYS A 123 13.28 -1.30 -12.49
CA LYS A 123 14.18 -1.85 -13.53
C LYS A 123 13.43 -2.58 -14.62
N ASN A 124 12.18 -2.87 -14.39
CA ASN A 124 11.33 -3.64 -15.31
C ASN A 124 10.16 -2.85 -15.82
#